data_9863a2a982c6af74430e5b9e51e44d98
#
_entry.id   9863a2a982c6af74430e5b9e51e44d98
#
_cell.length_a   1.000
_cell.length_b   1.000
_cell.length_c   1.000
_cell.angle_alpha   90.00
_cell.angle_beta   90.00
_cell.angle_gamma   90.00
#
_symmetry.space_group_name_H-M   'P 1'
#
loop_
_entity.id
_entity.type
_entity.pdbx_description
1 polymer ?
#
loop_
_entity_poly.entity_id
_entity_poly.type
_entity_poly.pdbx_seq_one_letter_code
_entity_poly.pdbx_strand_id
1 'polypeptide(L)'
;MAAAVLEFVGVGKSFAPGAPVLEDFTLAVSPGETVALVGPSGSGKTTALKLANRLLDADSGEVHVFGEPVRAPEPAALRRRIGYVIQEGGLFPHWSVRENVETVPRLLGWPDEKRRVRAEALLETVGLPPGEFSARFPRELSGGQRQRVGVARALAADPPLVLMDEPFGALDPIARRAIQREFLAWKRSLSAAVLLVTHDLSEAFRLAGRIAVLHRGRILQVGTPDDLRRRPADAFVREFVQEFVEPVETAT
;
A
#
# COMPACT_ATOMS: atom_id res chain seq x y z
N MET A 1 -13.61 16.69 12.19
CA MET A 1 -12.78 15.91 11.23
C MET A 1 -13.21 14.46 11.35
N ALA A 2 -13.33 13.71 10.24
CA ALA A 2 -13.61 12.28 10.30
C ALA A 2 -12.46 11.57 11.02
N ALA A 3 -12.79 10.55 11.85
CA ALA A 3 -11.78 9.75 12.53
C ALA A 3 -10.87 9.05 11.51
N ALA A 4 -9.57 8.96 11.80
CA ALA A 4 -8.61 8.28 10.94
C ALA A 4 -8.95 6.77 10.83
N VAL A 5 -8.72 6.20 9.65
CA VAL A 5 -8.86 4.74 9.43
C VAL A 5 -7.64 3.98 9.93
N LEU A 6 -6.47 4.62 9.83
CA LEU A 6 -5.20 4.12 10.35
C LEU A 6 -4.48 5.28 11.05
N GLU A 7 -3.99 5.04 12.25
CA GLU A 7 -3.25 6.03 13.02
C GLU A 7 -2.09 5.38 13.76
N PHE A 8 -0.93 6.00 13.67
CA PHE A 8 0.26 5.72 14.46
C PHE A 8 0.50 6.89 15.39
N VAL A 9 0.71 6.65 16.68
CA VAL A 9 0.91 7.68 17.72
C VAL A 9 2.20 7.36 18.47
N GLY A 10 3.26 8.12 18.20
CA GLY A 10 4.55 7.99 18.90
C GLY A 10 5.17 6.59 18.82
N VAL A 11 4.99 5.90 17.69
CA VAL A 11 5.34 4.48 17.56
C VAL A 11 6.86 4.30 17.48
N GLY A 12 7.38 3.43 18.35
CA GLY A 12 8.75 2.95 18.33
C GLY A 12 8.83 1.46 18.02
N LYS A 13 9.85 1.07 17.24
CA LYS A 13 10.16 -0.32 16.92
C LYS A 13 11.65 -0.55 16.76
N SER A 14 12.18 -1.56 17.44
CA SER A 14 13.57 -2.02 17.32
C SER A 14 13.60 -3.52 17.09
N PHE A 15 14.59 -4.02 16.36
CA PHE A 15 14.84 -5.46 16.20
C PHE A 15 16.10 -5.90 16.97
N ALA A 16 16.91 -4.94 17.42
CA ALA A 16 18.06 -5.17 18.30
C ALA A 16 18.20 -4.01 19.28
N PRO A 17 18.79 -4.23 20.47
CA PRO A 17 19.05 -3.18 21.44
C PRO A 17 19.86 -2.03 20.83
N GLY A 18 19.39 -0.79 20.98
CA GLY A 18 20.07 0.41 20.47
C GLY A 18 19.98 0.65 18.97
N ALA A 19 19.23 -0.16 18.22
CA ALA A 19 19.03 -0.01 16.78
C ALA A 19 17.55 0.19 16.42
N PRO A 20 16.97 1.38 16.72
CA PRO A 20 15.57 1.66 16.39
C PRO A 20 15.39 1.71 14.88
N VAL A 21 14.32 1.05 14.39
CA VAL A 21 13.88 1.08 13.00
C VAL A 21 12.76 2.10 12.80
N LEU A 22 11.94 2.31 13.83
CA LEU A 22 11.00 3.43 13.92
C LEU A 22 11.18 4.10 15.28
N GLU A 23 11.11 5.42 15.27
CA GLU A 23 11.29 6.25 16.47
C GLU A 23 10.33 7.45 16.40
N ASP A 24 9.44 7.55 17.40
CA ASP A 24 8.41 8.58 17.49
C ASP A 24 7.60 8.73 16.17
N PHE A 25 7.28 7.59 15.55
CA PHE A 25 6.60 7.57 14.27
C PHE A 25 5.12 7.89 14.48
N THR A 26 4.68 9.04 13.95
CA THR A 26 3.30 9.51 14.04
C THR A 26 2.77 9.82 12.65
N LEU A 27 1.69 9.13 12.25
CA LEU A 27 1.05 9.29 10.94
C LEU A 27 -0.41 8.88 11.01
N ALA A 28 -1.29 9.65 10.38
CA ALA A 28 -2.70 9.31 10.26
C ALA A 28 -3.12 9.26 8.78
N VAL A 29 -4.01 8.30 8.45
CA VAL A 29 -4.62 8.12 7.13
C VAL A 29 -6.14 8.22 7.30
N SER A 30 -6.75 9.18 6.62
CA SER A 30 -8.19 9.42 6.67
C SER A 30 -8.98 8.50 5.72
N PRO A 31 -10.31 8.33 5.93
CA PRO A 31 -11.15 7.60 4.98
C PRO A 31 -11.02 8.16 3.55
N GLY A 32 -10.87 7.27 2.56
CA GLY A 32 -10.75 7.65 1.15
C GLY A 32 -9.43 8.35 0.77
N GLU A 33 -8.53 8.60 1.72
CA GLU A 33 -7.23 9.21 1.47
C GLU A 33 -6.21 8.21 0.92
N THR A 34 -5.29 8.67 0.06
CA THR A 34 -4.05 7.94 -0.22
C THR A 34 -2.90 8.73 0.38
N VAL A 35 -2.19 8.11 1.29
CA VAL A 35 -0.92 8.60 1.84
C VAL A 35 0.21 7.73 1.30
N ALA A 36 1.23 8.35 0.72
CA ALA A 36 2.46 7.66 0.37
C ALA A 36 3.49 7.83 1.48
N LEU A 37 4.11 6.73 1.90
CA LEU A 37 5.26 6.73 2.79
C LEU A 37 6.51 6.46 1.95
N VAL A 38 7.36 7.46 1.81
CA VAL A 38 8.57 7.43 0.98
C VAL A 38 9.83 7.59 1.80
N GLY A 39 10.96 7.16 1.27
CA GLY A 39 12.26 7.31 1.93
C GLY A 39 13.26 6.26 1.45
N PRO A 40 14.54 6.37 1.83
CA PRO A 40 15.59 5.42 1.46
C PRO A 40 15.30 3.98 1.88
N SER A 41 15.98 3.02 1.28
CA SER A 41 15.94 1.63 1.73
C SER A 41 16.39 1.53 3.19
N GLY A 42 15.70 0.70 3.99
CA GLY A 42 16.00 0.55 5.42
C GLY A 42 15.44 1.66 6.32
N SER A 43 14.71 2.66 5.81
CA SER A 43 14.15 3.73 6.65
C SER A 43 13.00 3.31 7.58
N GLY A 44 12.44 2.09 7.42
CA GLY A 44 11.35 1.58 8.28
C GLY A 44 9.98 1.47 7.62
N LYS A 45 9.84 1.79 6.32
CA LYS A 45 8.55 1.81 5.61
C LYS A 45 7.76 0.50 5.68
N THR A 46 8.37 -0.63 5.31
CA THR A 46 7.76 -1.96 5.41
C THR A 46 7.44 -2.34 6.86
N THR A 47 8.25 -1.87 7.82
CA THR A 47 7.98 -2.07 9.25
C THR A 47 6.69 -1.38 9.67
N ALA A 48 6.45 -0.14 9.23
CA ALA A 48 5.19 0.57 9.48
C ALA A 48 3.97 -0.19 8.92
N LEU A 49 4.05 -0.72 7.69
CA LEU A 49 2.97 -1.56 7.13
C LEU A 49 2.73 -2.83 7.96
N LYS A 50 3.80 -3.49 8.40
CA LYS A 50 3.69 -4.70 9.21
C LYS A 50 3.07 -4.43 10.59
N LEU A 51 3.32 -3.27 11.18
CA LEU A 51 2.68 -2.82 12.42
C LEU A 51 1.18 -2.55 12.21
N ALA A 52 0.80 -1.85 11.11
CA ALA A 52 -0.59 -1.59 10.76
C ALA A 52 -1.40 -2.88 10.56
N ASN A 53 -0.77 -3.92 10.00
CA ASN A 53 -1.39 -5.23 9.76
C ASN A 53 -1.19 -6.24 10.89
N ARG A 54 -0.62 -5.78 12.03
CA ARG A 54 -0.30 -6.62 13.18
C ARG A 54 0.50 -7.89 12.82
N LEU A 55 1.39 -7.77 11.85
CA LEU A 55 2.43 -8.77 11.57
C LEU A 55 3.65 -8.58 12.49
N LEU A 56 3.77 -7.38 13.08
CA LEU A 56 4.69 -7.00 14.13
C LEU A 56 3.93 -6.24 15.20
N ASP A 57 4.43 -6.26 16.42
CA ASP A 57 3.97 -5.42 17.51
C ASP A 57 4.92 -4.23 17.72
N ALA A 58 4.37 -3.06 18.03
CA ALA A 58 5.14 -1.89 18.44
C ALA A 58 5.77 -2.10 19.82
N ASP A 59 6.96 -1.57 20.01
CA ASP A 59 7.65 -1.61 21.32
C ASP A 59 7.20 -0.44 22.21
N SER A 60 6.83 0.70 21.60
CA SER A 60 6.25 1.87 22.28
C SER A 60 5.25 2.58 21.38
N GLY A 61 4.44 3.46 21.97
CA GLY A 61 3.36 4.14 21.25
C GLY A 61 2.20 3.23 20.92
N GLU A 62 1.28 3.72 20.09
CA GLU A 62 0.06 3.00 19.76
C GLU A 62 -0.22 3.03 18.26
N VAL A 63 -0.80 1.94 17.75
CA VAL A 63 -1.34 1.84 16.39
C VAL A 63 -2.83 1.59 16.50
N HIS A 64 -3.63 2.44 15.87
CA HIS A 64 -5.08 2.28 15.79
C HIS A 64 -5.50 2.01 14.36
N VAL A 65 -6.41 1.04 14.18
CA VAL A 65 -7.01 0.70 12.91
C VAL A 65 -8.52 0.65 13.07
N PHE A 66 -9.25 1.38 12.23
CA PHE A 66 -10.71 1.55 12.33
C PHE A 66 -11.19 2.12 13.67
N GLY A 67 -10.37 2.99 14.29
CA GLY A 67 -10.65 3.63 15.57
C GLY A 67 -10.36 2.78 16.80
N GLU A 68 -9.85 1.56 16.65
CA GLU A 68 -9.52 0.65 17.74
C GLU A 68 -8.00 0.36 17.78
N PRO A 69 -7.39 0.15 18.98
CA PRO A 69 -6.02 -0.32 19.06
C PRO A 69 -5.84 -1.59 18.25
N VAL A 70 -4.79 -1.65 17.43
CA VAL A 70 -4.53 -2.78 16.52
C VAL A 70 -4.43 -4.14 17.24
N ARG A 71 -4.16 -4.11 18.54
CA ARG A 71 -4.06 -5.30 19.39
C ARG A 71 -5.42 -5.80 19.94
N ALA A 72 -6.48 -4.99 19.86
CA ALA A 72 -7.78 -5.35 20.41
C ALA A 72 -8.46 -6.52 19.67
N PRO A 73 -8.59 -6.52 18.32
CA PRO A 73 -9.20 -7.63 17.60
C PRO A 73 -8.26 -8.84 17.50
N GLU A 74 -8.84 -10.01 17.23
CA GLU A 74 -8.07 -11.20 16.85
C GLU A 74 -7.34 -10.92 15.52
N PRO A 75 -6.02 -11.30 15.37
CA PRO A 75 -5.22 -10.92 14.21
C PRO A 75 -5.80 -11.32 12.86
N ALA A 76 -6.39 -12.50 12.73
CA ALA A 76 -6.99 -12.95 11.48
C ALA A 76 -8.27 -12.16 11.15
N ALA A 77 -9.07 -11.78 12.16
CA ALA A 77 -10.25 -10.96 11.98
C ALA A 77 -9.87 -9.55 11.49
N LEU A 78 -8.84 -8.95 12.07
CA LEU A 78 -8.29 -7.67 11.61
C LEU A 78 -7.83 -7.74 10.15
N ARG A 79 -6.98 -8.73 9.82
CA ARG A 79 -6.36 -8.86 8.48
C ARG A 79 -7.38 -9.13 7.38
N ARG A 80 -8.52 -9.77 7.67
CA ARG A 80 -9.63 -9.94 6.71
C ARG A 80 -10.30 -8.64 6.31
N ARG A 81 -10.14 -7.58 7.12
CA ARG A 81 -10.67 -6.23 6.85
C ARG A 81 -9.66 -5.31 6.17
N ILE A 82 -8.41 -5.76 6.00
CA ILE A 82 -7.31 -4.99 5.42
C ILE A 82 -6.88 -5.65 4.10
N GLY A 83 -6.90 -4.91 3.01
CA GLY A 83 -6.24 -5.33 1.78
C GLY A 83 -4.74 -5.17 1.92
N TYR A 84 -3.95 -6.20 1.59
CA TYR A 84 -2.50 -6.12 1.66
C TYR A 84 -1.84 -6.58 0.37
N VAL A 85 -1.18 -5.65 -0.31
CA VAL A 85 -0.35 -5.91 -1.49
C VAL A 85 1.10 -6.01 -1.04
N ILE A 86 1.69 -7.21 -1.15
CA ILE A 86 3.08 -7.49 -0.77
C ILE A 86 4.01 -7.29 -1.96
N GLN A 87 5.25 -6.90 -1.70
CA GLN A 87 6.27 -6.53 -2.68
C GLN A 87 6.47 -7.57 -3.80
N GLU A 88 6.41 -8.86 -3.53
CA GLU A 88 6.65 -9.93 -4.50
C GLU A 88 5.37 -10.70 -4.93
N GLY A 89 4.20 -10.07 -4.81
CA GLY A 89 2.92 -10.65 -5.19
C GLY A 89 2.38 -11.70 -4.19
N GLY A 90 3.24 -12.51 -3.56
CA GLY A 90 2.89 -13.45 -2.49
C GLY A 90 1.68 -14.34 -2.79
N LEU A 91 1.52 -14.79 -4.03
CA LEU A 91 0.41 -15.65 -4.45
C LEU A 91 0.60 -17.09 -3.94
N PHE A 92 -0.51 -17.75 -3.66
CA PHE A 92 -0.49 -19.17 -3.35
C PHE A 92 -0.15 -19.97 -4.63
N PRO A 93 1.01 -20.66 -4.68
CA PRO A 93 1.50 -21.26 -5.92
C PRO A 93 0.66 -22.43 -6.43
N HIS A 94 -0.10 -23.06 -5.52
CA HIS A 94 -0.95 -24.24 -5.83
C HIS A 94 -2.40 -23.86 -6.15
N TRP A 95 -2.72 -22.56 -6.13
CA TRP A 95 -4.05 -22.04 -6.45
C TRP A 95 -4.02 -21.34 -7.79
N SER A 96 -5.12 -21.44 -8.53
CA SER A 96 -5.31 -20.68 -9.74
C SER A 96 -5.36 -19.17 -9.45
N VAL A 97 -5.26 -18.36 -10.48
CA VAL A 97 -5.40 -16.90 -10.40
C VAL A 97 -6.72 -16.51 -9.73
N ARG A 98 -7.83 -17.12 -10.17
CA ARG A 98 -9.15 -16.86 -9.57
C ARG A 98 -9.19 -17.23 -8.09
N GLU A 99 -8.71 -18.42 -7.71
CA GLU A 99 -8.68 -18.85 -6.32
C GLU A 99 -7.82 -17.94 -5.44
N ASN A 100 -6.71 -17.43 -5.97
CA ASN A 100 -5.89 -16.44 -5.29
C ASN A 100 -6.70 -15.16 -5.01
N VAL A 101 -7.44 -14.63 -5.99
CA VAL A 101 -8.28 -13.44 -5.81
C VAL A 101 -9.41 -13.71 -4.81
N GLU A 102 -10.03 -14.87 -4.87
CA GLU A 102 -11.14 -15.28 -4.00
C GLU A 102 -10.75 -15.56 -2.54
N THR A 103 -9.47 -15.49 -2.18
CA THR A 103 -8.96 -15.91 -0.85
C THR A 103 -9.73 -15.28 0.31
N VAL A 104 -9.77 -13.95 0.38
CA VAL A 104 -10.42 -13.25 1.51
C VAL A 104 -11.95 -13.38 1.45
N PRO A 105 -12.63 -13.18 0.31
CA PRO A 105 -14.05 -13.47 0.18
C PRO A 105 -14.45 -14.89 0.63
N ARG A 106 -13.62 -15.91 0.34
CA ARG A 106 -13.83 -17.29 0.80
C ARG A 106 -13.75 -17.39 2.32
N LEU A 107 -12.73 -16.76 2.94
CA LEU A 107 -12.58 -16.72 4.39
C LEU A 107 -13.71 -15.96 5.10
N LEU A 108 -14.39 -15.06 4.39
CA LEU A 108 -15.56 -14.33 4.85
C LEU A 108 -16.89 -15.07 4.59
N GLY A 109 -16.84 -16.29 4.03
CA GLY A 109 -18.02 -17.11 3.77
C GLY A 109 -18.88 -16.62 2.60
N TRP A 110 -18.34 -15.85 1.66
CA TRP A 110 -19.14 -15.41 0.52
C TRP A 110 -19.56 -16.61 -0.36
N PRO A 111 -20.79 -16.60 -0.91
CA PRO A 111 -21.25 -17.62 -1.84
C PRO A 111 -20.32 -17.72 -3.07
N ASP A 112 -20.19 -18.93 -3.62
CA ASP A 112 -19.32 -19.24 -4.76
C ASP A 112 -19.54 -18.30 -5.94
N GLU A 113 -20.79 -18.11 -6.32
CA GLU A 113 -21.16 -17.27 -7.46
C GLU A 113 -20.73 -15.80 -7.24
N LYS A 114 -20.96 -15.27 -6.02
CA LYS A 114 -20.54 -13.91 -5.66
C LYS A 114 -19.02 -13.76 -5.74
N ARG A 115 -18.26 -14.76 -5.26
CA ARG A 115 -16.80 -14.76 -5.32
C ARG A 115 -16.29 -14.76 -6.77
N ARG A 116 -16.87 -15.65 -7.59
CA ARG A 116 -16.52 -15.78 -9.01
C ARG A 116 -16.73 -14.47 -9.76
N VAL A 117 -17.93 -13.89 -9.68
CA VAL A 117 -18.27 -12.62 -10.33
C VAL A 117 -17.35 -11.50 -9.86
N ARG A 118 -17.06 -11.43 -8.56
CA ARG A 118 -16.15 -10.43 -8.01
C ARG A 118 -14.71 -10.59 -8.51
N ALA A 119 -14.21 -11.82 -8.53
CA ALA A 119 -12.85 -12.12 -9.00
C ALA A 119 -12.70 -11.79 -10.48
N GLU A 120 -13.67 -12.17 -11.33
CA GLU A 120 -13.68 -11.85 -12.75
C GLU A 120 -13.68 -10.34 -13.01
N ALA A 121 -14.53 -9.58 -12.32
CA ALA A 121 -14.58 -8.13 -12.44
C ALA A 121 -13.25 -7.45 -12.03
N LEU A 122 -12.59 -7.95 -10.98
CA LEU A 122 -11.31 -7.41 -10.55
C LEU A 122 -10.17 -7.78 -11.50
N LEU A 123 -10.16 -9.01 -12.03
CA LEU A 123 -9.19 -9.41 -13.05
C LEU A 123 -9.30 -8.55 -14.30
N GLU A 124 -10.52 -8.26 -14.76
CA GLU A 124 -10.74 -7.33 -15.87
C GLU A 124 -10.19 -5.94 -15.54
N THR A 125 -10.49 -5.44 -14.33
CA THR A 125 -10.02 -4.12 -13.86
C THR A 125 -8.49 -4.01 -13.85
N VAL A 126 -7.77 -5.08 -13.52
CA VAL A 126 -6.31 -5.08 -13.53
C VAL A 126 -5.71 -5.50 -14.88
N GLY A 127 -6.50 -5.52 -15.96
CA GLY A 127 -6.06 -5.83 -17.32
C GLY A 127 -5.61 -7.29 -17.52
N LEU A 128 -6.27 -8.22 -16.83
CA LEU A 128 -6.07 -9.67 -16.96
C LEU A 128 -7.41 -10.34 -17.34
N PRO A 129 -7.78 -10.41 -18.63
CA PRO A 129 -9.06 -10.96 -19.08
C PRO A 129 -9.37 -12.32 -18.43
N PRO A 130 -10.52 -12.48 -17.72
CA PRO A 130 -10.82 -13.69 -16.95
C PRO A 130 -10.83 -14.97 -17.77
N GLY A 131 -11.32 -14.90 -19.00
CA GLY A 131 -11.36 -16.05 -19.93
C GLY A 131 -9.98 -16.64 -20.25
N GLU A 132 -8.93 -15.82 -20.14
CA GLU A 132 -7.57 -16.23 -20.39
C GLU A 132 -6.80 -16.57 -19.09
N PHE A 133 -7.03 -15.77 -18.02
CA PHE A 133 -6.16 -15.80 -16.84
C PHE A 133 -6.75 -16.55 -15.65
N SER A 134 -8.07 -16.67 -15.51
CA SER A 134 -8.69 -17.21 -14.28
C SER A 134 -8.20 -18.62 -13.89
N ALA A 135 -7.96 -19.49 -14.88
CA ALA A 135 -7.53 -20.86 -14.64
C ALA A 135 -6.00 -21.04 -14.56
N ARG A 136 -5.21 -20.01 -14.94
CA ARG A 136 -3.75 -20.07 -14.87
C ARG A 136 -3.26 -20.16 -13.42
N PHE A 137 -2.05 -20.68 -13.25
CA PHE A 137 -1.33 -20.72 -11.98
C PHE A 137 -0.25 -19.64 -11.93
N PRO A 138 0.20 -19.20 -10.73
CA PRO A 138 1.24 -18.18 -10.59
C PRO A 138 2.52 -18.41 -11.38
N ARG A 139 2.92 -19.67 -11.56
CA ARG A 139 4.09 -20.07 -12.35
C ARG A 139 3.98 -19.75 -13.85
N GLU A 140 2.76 -19.60 -14.35
CA GLU A 140 2.45 -19.31 -15.76
C GLU A 140 2.34 -17.82 -16.05
N LEU A 141 2.56 -16.99 -15.03
CA LEU A 141 2.43 -15.52 -15.09
C LEU A 141 3.81 -14.84 -15.11
N SER A 142 3.92 -13.72 -15.82
CA SER A 142 5.04 -12.80 -15.66
C SER A 142 5.04 -12.17 -14.26
N GLY A 143 6.17 -11.55 -13.85
CA GLY A 143 6.25 -10.83 -12.58
C GLY A 143 5.16 -9.75 -12.44
N GLY A 144 4.95 -8.97 -13.51
CA GLY A 144 3.91 -7.94 -13.54
C GLY A 144 2.50 -8.49 -13.47
N GLN A 145 2.22 -9.62 -14.15
CA GLN A 145 0.91 -10.28 -14.04
C GLN A 145 0.65 -10.81 -12.63
N ARG A 146 1.66 -11.41 -11.97
CA ARG A 146 1.54 -11.81 -10.56
C ARG A 146 1.22 -10.63 -9.65
N GLN A 147 1.86 -9.49 -9.88
CA GLN A 147 1.61 -8.27 -9.10
C GLN A 147 0.17 -7.77 -9.28
N ARG A 148 -0.34 -7.76 -10.51
CA ARG A 148 -1.75 -7.40 -10.82
C ARG A 148 -2.73 -8.33 -10.11
N VAL A 149 -2.48 -9.63 -10.09
CA VAL A 149 -3.30 -10.59 -9.32
C VAL A 149 -3.23 -10.30 -7.82
N GLY A 150 -2.05 -9.94 -7.29
CA GLY A 150 -1.87 -9.52 -5.90
C GLY A 150 -2.71 -8.29 -5.54
N VAL A 151 -2.78 -7.31 -6.43
CA VAL A 151 -3.66 -6.14 -6.29
C VAL A 151 -5.13 -6.57 -6.31
N ALA A 152 -5.57 -7.35 -7.29
CA ALA A 152 -6.95 -7.84 -7.37
C ALA A 152 -7.35 -8.60 -6.10
N ARG A 153 -6.47 -9.47 -5.57
CA ARG A 153 -6.68 -10.20 -4.32
C ARG A 153 -6.87 -9.28 -3.12
N ALA A 154 -6.03 -8.25 -3.00
CA ALA A 154 -6.11 -7.30 -1.89
C ALA A 154 -7.44 -6.54 -1.85
N LEU A 155 -8.09 -6.37 -3.00
CA LEU A 155 -9.32 -5.61 -3.18
C LEU A 155 -10.59 -6.46 -3.16
N ALA A 156 -10.44 -7.77 -3.19
CA ALA A 156 -11.56 -8.69 -3.45
C ALA A 156 -12.69 -8.58 -2.43
N ALA A 157 -12.37 -8.27 -1.18
CA ALA A 157 -13.33 -8.16 -0.08
C ALA A 157 -13.84 -6.72 0.18
N ASP A 158 -13.60 -5.77 -0.72
CA ASP A 158 -13.92 -4.34 -0.54
C ASP A 158 -13.40 -3.76 0.80
N PRO A 159 -12.08 -3.88 1.08
CA PRO A 159 -11.54 -3.47 2.37
C PRO A 159 -11.59 -1.95 2.54
N PRO A 160 -11.92 -1.43 3.76
CA PRO A 160 -11.87 0.00 4.04
C PRO A 160 -10.45 0.57 4.15
N LEU A 161 -9.43 -0.29 4.28
CA LEU A 161 -8.01 0.06 4.31
C LEU A 161 -7.22 -0.85 3.38
N VAL A 162 -6.35 -0.27 2.55
CA VAL A 162 -5.41 -1.02 1.71
C VAL A 162 -3.98 -0.59 2.05
N LEU A 163 -3.15 -1.55 2.37
CA LEU A 163 -1.72 -1.40 2.59
C LEU A 163 -0.98 -1.91 1.36
N MET A 164 -0.06 -1.13 0.81
CA MET A 164 0.69 -1.50 -0.40
C MET A 164 2.18 -1.34 -0.17
N ASP A 165 2.93 -2.43 -0.30
CA ASP A 165 4.38 -2.46 -0.18
C ASP A 165 5.02 -2.59 -1.57
N GLU A 166 5.55 -1.50 -2.10
CA GLU A 166 6.16 -1.39 -3.43
C GLU A 166 5.35 -2.06 -4.56
N PRO A 167 4.05 -1.71 -4.70
CA PRO A 167 3.11 -2.47 -5.53
C PRO A 167 3.42 -2.44 -7.03
N PHE A 168 4.33 -1.57 -7.48
CA PHE A 168 4.68 -1.41 -8.90
C PHE A 168 6.17 -1.63 -9.18
N GLY A 169 6.97 -2.00 -8.17
CA GLY A 169 8.43 -2.12 -8.28
C GLY A 169 8.91 -3.17 -9.28
N ALA A 170 8.19 -4.29 -9.41
CA ALA A 170 8.55 -5.39 -10.30
C ALA A 170 8.08 -5.21 -11.77
N LEU A 171 7.57 -4.02 -12.12
CA LEU A 171 7.01 -3.73 -13.45
C LEU A 171 7.99 -2.96 -14.33
N ASP A 172 7.99 -3.27 -15.63
CA ASP A 172 8.61 -2.40 -16.61
C ASP A 172 7.92 -1.01 -16.65
N PRO A 173 8.59 0.05 -17.13
CA PRO A 173 8.07 1.41 -17.09
C PRO A 173 6.72 1.60 -17.80
N ILE A 174 6.45 0.87 -18.89
CA ILE A 174 5.21 0.99 -19.66
C ILE A 174 4.06 0.34 -18.88
N ALA A 175 4.25 -0.91 -18.44
CA ALA A 175 3.28 -1.64 -17.63
C ALA A 175 3.00 -0.91 -16.31
N ARG A 176 4.03 -0.35 -15.65
CA ARG A 176 3.90 0.45 -14.43
C ARG A 176 2.97 1.64 -14.63
N ARG A 177 3.19 2.45 -15.68
CA ARG A 177 2.34 3.61 -15.98
C ARG A 177 0.89 3.21 -16.30
N ALA A 178 0.69 2.08 -16.97
CA ALA A 178 -0.65 1.56 -17.26
C ALA A 178 -1.39 1.21 -15.98
N ILE A 179 -0.78 0.40 -15.11
CA ILE A 179 -1.40 -0.01 -13.83
C ILE A 179 -1.63 1.18 -12.89
N GLN A 180 -0.72 2.14 -12.84
CA GLN A 180 -0.91 3.36 -12.04
C GLN A 180 -2.14 4.16 -12.50
N ARG A 181 -2.39 4.24 -13.81
CA ARG A 181 -3.62 4.87 -14.35
C ARG A 181 -4.87 4.08 -13.96
N GLU A 182 -4.82 2.76 -14.07
CA GLU A 182 -5.90 1.87 -13.65
C GLU A 182 -6.17 1.99 -12.14
N PHE A 183 -5.10 2.04 -11.34
CA PHE A 183 -5.21 2.28 -9.89
C PHE A 183 -5.92 3.60 -9.57
N LEU A 184 -5.58 4.69 -10.25
CA LEU A 184 -6.24 5.99 -10.06
C LEU A 184 -7.71 5.97 -10.48
N ALA A 185 -8.04 5.30 -11.60
CA ALA A 185 -9.41 5.15 -12.06
C ALA A 185 -10.23 4.32 -11.05
N TRP A 186 -9.67 3.22 -10.62
CA TRP A 186 -10.26 2.33 -9.64
C TRP A 186 -10.42 2.98 -8.26
N LYS A 187 -9.41 3.72 -7.78
CA LYS A 187 -9.45 4.40 -6.50
C LYS A 187 -10.60 5.40 -6.41
N ARG A 188 -10.98 6.06 -7.52
CA ARG A 188 -12.12 6.99 -7.56
C ARG A 188 -13.45 6.31 -7.25
N SER A 189 -13.59 5.01 -7.54
CA SER A 189 -14.78 4.22 -7.26
C SER A 189 -14.79 3.58 -5.86
N LEU A 190 -13.65 3.63 -5.15
CA LEU A 190 -13.50 3.06 -3.82
C LEU A 190 -13.32 4.16 -2.77
N SER A 191 -14.06 4.02 -1.69
CA SER A 191 -13.89 4.84 -0.48
C SER A 191 -12.77 4.34 0.45
N ALA A 192 -11.95 3.37 0.00
CA ALA A 192 -10.87 2.82 0.79
C ALA A 192 -9.76 3.84 1.07
N ALA A 193 -9.27 3.85 2.30
CA ALA A 193 -8.02 4.51 2.64
C ALA A 193 -6.83 3.69 2.12
N VAL A 194 -5.76 4.33 1.66
CA VAL A 194 -4.58 3.64 1.14
C VAL A 194 -3.32 4.18 1.81
N LEU A 195 -2.52 3.29 2.39
CA LEU A 195 -1.13 3.58 2.75
C LEU A 195 -0.22 2.88 1.73
N LEU A 196 0.41 3.68 0.88
CA LEU A 196 1.32 3.23 -0.17
C LEU A 196 2.76 3.42 0.28
N VAL A 197 3.54 2.36 0.35
CA VAL A 197 4.99 2.42 0.54
C VAL A 197 5.67 2.29 -0.81
N THR A 198 6.54 3.24 -1.12
CA THR A 198 7.36 3.20 -2.33
C THR A 198 8.69 3.91 -2.11
N HIS A 199 9.72 3.52 -2.87
CA HIS A 199 10.97 4.27 -2.99
C HIS A 199 10.95 5.21 -4.21
N ASP A 200 9.95 5.10 -5.10
CA ASP A 200 9.78 5.94 -6.28
C ASP A 200 8.93 7.18 -5.93
N LEU A 201 9.59 8.32 -5.80
CA LEU A 201 8.92 9.57 -5.46
C LEU A 201 7.96 10.04 -6.57
N SER A 202 8.28 9.75 -7.85
CA SER A 202 7.40 10.09 -8.99
C SER A 202 6.07 9.36 -8.89
N GLU A 203 6.09 8.13 -8.39
CA GLU A 203 4.91 7.34 -8.08
C GLU A 203 4.09 7.98 -6.96
N ALA A 204 4.74 8.33 -5.84
CA ALA A 204 4.10 8.99 -4.71
C ALA A 204 3.43 10.31 -5.13
N PHE A 205 4.12 11.13 -5.93
CA PHE A 205 3.60 12.40 -6.45
C PHE A 205 2.38 12.24 -7.37
N ARG A 206 2.31 11.11 -8.08
CA ARG A 206 1.20 10.81 -8.99
C ARG A 206 -0.02 10.24 -8.28
N LEU A 207 0.18 9.40 -7.26
CA LEU A 207 -0.87 8.56 -6.70
C LEU A 207 -1.41 9.05 -5.36
N ALA A 208 -0.62 9.80 -4.59
CA ALA A 208 -0.97 10.19 -3.24
C ALA A 208 -1.44 11.64 -3.13
N GLY A 209 -2.43 11.86 -2.28
CA GLY A 209 -2.86 13.21 -1.89
C GLY A 209 -1.92 13.83 -0.85
N ARG A 210 -1.31 13.00 0.00
CA ARG A 210 -0.28 13.38 0.97
C ARG A 210 0.88 12.40 0.93
N ILE A 211 2.07 12.93 1.19
CA ILE A 211 3.32 12.17 1.20
C ILE A 211 3.99 12.39 2.54
N ALA A 212 4.39 11.30 3.20
CA ALA A 212 5.20 11.30 4.40
C ALA A 212 6.63 10.86 4.04
N VAL A 213 7.61 11.74 4.30
CA VAL A 213 9.03 11.44 4.06
C VAL A 213 9.62 10.84 5.32
N LEU A 214 10.04 9.58 5.24
CA LEU A 214 10.63 8.81 6.32
C LEU A 214 12.15 8.69 6.15
N HIS A 215 12.89 9.11 7.14
CA HIS A 215 14.36 8.99 7.17
C HIS A 215 14.81 8.51 8.55
N ARG A 216 15.64 7.46 8.59
CA ARG A 216 16.19 6.88 9.83
C ARG A 216 15.14 6.66 10.92
N GLY A 217 13.99 6.09 10.54
CA GLY A 217 12.91 5.75 11.47
C GLY A 217 12.00 6.90 11.90
N ARG A 218 12.27 8.15 11.47
CA ARG A 218 11.49 9.34 11.82
C ARG A 218 10.82 9.95 10.60
N ILE A 219 9.61 10.45 10.75
CA ILE A 219 8.96 11.27 9.73
C ILE A 219 9.56 12.68 9.79
N LEU A 220 10.17 13.12 8.70
CA LEU A 220 10.73 14.46 8.57
C LEU A 220 9.70 15.48 8.11
N GLN A 221 8.81 15.09 7.21
CA GLN A 221 7.74 15.95 6.71
C GLN A 221 6.55 15.13 6.24
N VAL A 222 5.35 15.67 6.47
CA VAL A 222 4.10 15.22 5.86
C VAL A 222 3.45 16.40 5.17
N GLY A 223 3.09 16.25 3.91
CA GLY A 223 2.46 17.34 3.15
C GLY A 223 1.93 16.86 1.81
N THR A 224 1.30 17.78 1.08
CA THR A 224 0.93 17.56 -0.31
C THR A 224 2.19 17.47 -1.20
N PRO A 225 2.10 16.93 -2.43
CA PRO A 225 3.18 17.00 -3.40
C PRO A 225 3.74 18.42 -3.58
N ASP A 226 2.87 19.44 -3.62
CA ASP A 226 3.26 20.85 -3.73
C ASP A 226 3.98 21.38 -2.47
N ASP A 227 3.58 20.95 -1.28
CA ASP A 227 4.26 21.33 -0.04
C ASP A 227 5.70 20.84 -0.02
N LEU A 228 5.93 19.56 -0.42
CA LEU A 228 7.27 18.98 -0.46
C LEU A 228 8.18 19.70 -1.48
N ARG A 229 7.63 20.09 -2.62
CA ARG A 229 8.39 20.81 -3.66
C ARG A 229 8.74 22.23 -3.26
N ARG A 230 7.75 22.98 -2.74
CA ARG A 230 7.89 24.44 -2.51
C ARG A 230 8.41 24.77 -1.13
N ARG A 231 8.17 23.92 -0.15
CA ARG A 231 8.45 24.17 1.28
C ARG A 231 9.05 22.91 1.94
N PRO A 232 10.19 22.41 1.45
CA PRO A 232 10.86 21.28 2.10
C PRO A 232 11.26 21.67 3.52
N ALA A 233 11.01 20.75 4.48
CA ALA A 233 11.22 21.00 5.91
C ALA A 233 12.70 21.13 6.28
N ASP A 234 13.57 20.42 5.56
CA ASP A 234 15.02 20.44 5.77
C ASP A 234 15.82 20.20 4.48
N ALA A 235 17.14 20.16 4.61
CA ALA A 235 18.03 19.94 3.47
C ALA A 235 17.87 18.55 2.86
N PHE A 236 17.66 17.51 3.69
CA PHE A 236 17.47 16.14 3.21
C PHE A 236 16.19 16.02 2.36
N VAL A 237 15.05 16.56 2.85
CA VAL A 237 13.79 16.54 2.09
C VAL A 237 13.94 17.28 0.78
N ARG A 238 14.64 18.40 0.77
CA ARG A 238 14.90 19.17 -0.47
C ARG A 238 15.69 18.35 -1.48
N GLU A 239 16.81 17.76 -1.07
CA GLU A 239 17.67 16.96 -1.93
C GLU A 239 16.93 15.70 -2.43
N PHE A 240 16.24 14.99 -1.52
CA PHE A 240 15.46 13.80 -1.83
C PHE A 240 14.36 14.09 -2.86
N VAL A 241 13.67 15.25 -2.76
CA VAL A 241 12.64 15.64 -3.72
C VAL A 241 13.24 16.08 -5.05
N GLN A 242 14.38 16.79 -5.05
CA GLN A 242 15.03 17.27 -6.28
C GLN A 242 15.59 16.13 -7.13
N GLU A 243 16.10 15.07 -6.52
CA GLU A 243 16.65 13.91 -7.23
C GLU A 243 15.63 13.21 -8.15
N PHE A 244 14.32 13.29 -7.81
CA PHE A 244 13.24 12.56 -8.49
C PHE A 244 12.25 13.45 -9.26
N VAL A 245 12.37 14.75 -9.10
CA VAL A 245 11.55 15.70 -9.87
C VAL A 245 12.42 16.25 -11.00
N GLU A 246 12.11 15.85 -12.24
CA GLU A 246 12.70 16.49 -13.42
C GLU A 246 12.56 18.01 -13.30
N PRO A 247 13.58 18.80 -13.64
CA PRO A 247 13.48 20.24 -13.64
C PRO A 247 12.27 20.62 -14.52
N VAL A 248 11.35 21.38 -13.94
CA VAL A 248 10.33 22.06 -14.73
C VAL A 248 11.09 22.88 -15.75
N GLU A 249 11.06 22.48 -17.04
CA GLU A 249 11.54 23.31 -18.12
C GLU A 249 10.86 24.67 -17.94
N THR A 250 11.60 25.64 -17.46
CA THR A 250 11.21 27.05 -17.53
C THR A 250 11.18 27.37 -19.02
N ALA A 251 9.98 27.29 -19.61
CA ALA A 251 9.72 27.84 -20.91
C ALA A 251 10.08 29.32 -20.86
N THR A 252 11.18 29.66 -21.51
CA THR A 252 11.63 31.01 -21.79
C THR A 252 10.80 31.57 -22.95
#